data_4289dd8d630b85ba973f6a16cedfa395
#
_entry.id   4289dd8d630b85ba973f6a16cedfa395
#
_cell.length_a   1.000
_cell.length_b   1.000
_cell.length_c   1.000
_cell.angle_alpha   90.00
_cell.angle_beta   90.00
_cell.angle_gamma   90.00
#
_symmetry.space_group_name_H-M   'P 1'
#
loop_
_entity.id
_entity.type
_entity.pdbx_description
1 polymer ?
#
loop_
_entity_poly.entity_id
_entity_poly.type
_entity_poly.pdbx_seq_one_letter_code
_entity_poly.pdbx_strand_id
1 'polypeptide(L)'
;MADEIAKIKEKYGRIDILVNNAGVSDSTPLDKYTAEHFANVMDLNVNAMMNVILPATAIMKEQGGGCILNTSSMVSICGQPGGVAYPSSKYAVNGLTWSLARELGPFHIRVNAVAPGITRTDMVAALPKEMIDPLISHIPLRRIGEAEDIANAFLFLASDMASYITGEILSVDGAMRT
;
A
#
# COMPACT_ATOMS: atom_id res chain seq x y z
N MET A 1 -13.82 5.83 -12.16
CA MET A 1 -13.27 4.63 -11.46
C MET A 1 -14.28 3.48 -11.44
N ALA A 2 -15.51 3.65 -10.91
CA ALA A 2 -16.50 2.57 -10.94
C ALA A 2 -16.79 2.06 -12.37
N ASP A 3 -16.90 2.97 -13.35
CA ASP A 3 -17.11 2.62 -14.76
C ASP A 3 -15.95 1.81 -15.34
N GLU A 4 -14.70 2.09 -14.93
CA GLU A 4 -13.54 1.32 -15.39
C GLU A 4 -13.54 -0.10 -14.81
N ILE A 5 -13.93 -0.27 -13.54
CA ILE A 5 -14.10 -1.59 -12.93
C ILE A 5 -15.21 -2.38 -13.64
N ALA A 6 -16.32 -1.72 -14.00
CA ALA A 6 -17.41 -2.34 -14.77
C ALA A 6 -16.95 -2.82 -16.15
N LYS A 7 -16.16 -2.01 -16.89
CA LYS A 7 -15.57 -2.39 -18.18
C LYS A 7 -14.63 -3.60 -18.07
N ILE A 8 -13.85 -3.68 -16.98
CA ILE A 8 -12.99 -4.85 -16.72
C ILE A 8 -13.84 -6.10 -16.54
N LYS A 9 -14.90 -6.02 -15.72
CA LYS A 9 -15.85 -7.13 -15.52
C LYS A 9 -16.51 -7.53 -16.83
N GLU A 10 -16.97 -6.57 -17.64
CA GLU A 10 -17.58 -6.84 -18.93
C GLU A 10 -16.61 -7.58 -19.88
N LYS A 11 -15.36 -7.12 -19.92
CA LYS A 11 -14.35 -7.66 -20.86
C LYS A 11 -13.80 -9.01 -20.43
N TYR A 12 -13.55 -9.22 -19.13
CA TYR A 12 -12.83 -10.40 -18.62
C TYR A 12 -13.71 -11.36 -17.80
N GLY A 13 -14.91 -10.95 -17.45
CA GLY A 13 -15.86 -11.76 -16.69
C GLY A 13 -15.60 -11.81 -15.18
N ARG A 14 -14.40 -11.41 -14.71
CA ARG A 14 -13.96 -11.51 -13.32
C ARG A 14 -12.88 -10.50 -12.95
N ILE A 15 -12.67 -10.33 -11.65
CA ILE A 15 -11.54 -9.59 -11.07
C ILE A 15 -10.97 -10.44 -9.93
N ASP A 16 -9.78 -11.00 -10.11
CA ASP A 16 -9.16 -11.89 -9.13
C ASP A 16 -8.33 -11.13 -8.10
N ILE A 17 -7.63 -10.09 -8.56
CA ILE A 17 -6.70 -9.33 -7.74
C ILE A 17 -6.95 -7.83 -7.97
N LEU A 18 -7.10 -7.10 -6.86
CA LEU A 18 -7.08 -5.63 -6.84
C LEU A 18 -5.82 -5.17 -6.10
N VAL A 19 -4.98 -4.36 -6.77
CA VAL A 19 -3.82 -3.74 -6.14
C VAL A 19 -4.04 -2.23 -6.01
N ASN A 20 -4.17 -1.76 -4.78
CA ASN A 20 -4.25 -0.33 -4.44
C ASN A 20 -2.84 0.20 -4.17
N ASN A 21 -2.16 0.64 -5.23
CA ASN A 21 -0.78 1.10 -5.17
C ASN A 21 -0.61 2.61 -5.37
N ALA A 22 -1.54 3.27 -6.04
CA ALA A 22 -1.48 4.70 -6.29
C ALA A 22 -1.43 5.50 -4.97
N GLY A 23 -0.58 6.51 -4.92
CA GLY A 23 -0.46 7.37 -3.75
C GLY A 23 0.63 8.41 -3.93
N VAL A 24 0.65 9.37 -3.01
CA VAL A 24 1.68 10.41 -2.93
C VAL A 24 2.38 10.34 -1.59
N SER A 25 3.67 10.63 -1.59
CA SER A 25 4.42 10.92 -0.38
C SER A 25 4.32 12.41 -0.03
N ASP A 26 4.63 12.74 1.21
CA ASP A 26 4.65 14.11 1.70
C ASP A 26 5.75 14.24 2.76
N SER A 27 6.49 15.32 2.68
CA SER A 27 7.56 15.67 3.65
C SER A 27 7.48 17.12 4.11
N THR A 28 6.33 17.78 3.88
CA THR A 28 6.12 19.19 4.23
C THR A 28 6.25 19.39 5.74
N PRO A 29 7.12 20.32 6.21
CA PRO A 29 7.25 20.64 7.62
C PRO A 29 5.94 21.19 8.22
N LEU A 30 5.69 20.94 9.50
CA LEU A 30 4.43 21.27 10.16
C LEU A 30 4.13 22.78 10.16
N ASP A 31 5.15 23.64 10.25
CA ASP A 31 5.03 25.09 10.18
C ASP A 31 4.55 25.64 8.82
N LYS A 32 4.64 24.82 7.77
CA LYS A 32 4.13 25.11 6.42
C LYS A 32 2.89 24.31 6.06
N TYR A 33 2.36 23.55 7.00
CA TYR A 33 1.24 22.64 6.75
C TYR A 33 -0.10 23.36 6.78
N THR A 34 -1.04 22.94 5.96
CA THR A 34 -2.42 23.41 5.98
C THR A 34 -3.39 22.24 6.11
N ALA A 35 -4.58 22.48 6.64
CA ALA A 35 -5.65 21.47 6.70
C ALA A 35 -6.02 20.97 5.29
N GLU A 36 -6.02 21.85 4.29
CA GLU A 36 -6.28 21.50 2.90
C GLU A 36 -5.20 20.54 2.35
N HIS A 37 -3.92 20.82 2.62
CA HIS A 37 -2.83 19.93 2.22
C HIS A 37 -2.98 18.55 2.85
N PHE A 38 -3.32 18.49 4.14
CA PHE A 38 -3.62 17.24 4.85
C PHE A 38 -4.76 16.47 4.16
N ALA A 39 -5.88 17.16 3.88
CA ALA A 39 -7.04 16.55 3.23
C ALA A 39 -6.70 15.98 1.85
N ASN A 40 -5.94 16.71 1.03
CA ASN A 40 -5.54 16.26 -0.31
C ASN A 40 -4.72 14.97 -0.27
N VAL A 41 -3.78 14.82 0.68
CA VAL A 41 -3.01 13.58 0.85
C VAL A 41 -3.92 12.43 1.30
N MET A 42 -4.83 12.68 2.25
CA MET A 42 -5.79 11.67 2.72
C MET A 42 -6.76 11.26 1.60
N ASP A 43 -7.24 12.20 0.80
CA ASP A 43 -8.15 11.92 -0.30
C ASP A 43 -7.53 10.99 -1.35
N LEU A 44 -6.27 11.24 -1.72
CA LEU A 44 -5.60 10.40 -2.71
C LEU A 44 -5.16 9.05 -2.12
N ASN A 45 -4.57 9.05 -0.93
CA ASN A 45 -3.96 7.85 -0.36
C ASN A 45 -4.97 6.90 0.30
N VAL A 46 -6.16 7.41 0.71
CA VAL A 46 -7.15 6.65 1.48
C VAL A 46 -8.52 6.66 0.80
N ASN A 47 -9.13 7.84 0.62
CA ASN A 47 -10.49 7.92 0.12
C ASN A 47 -10.62 7.38 -1.32
N ALA A 48 -9.62 7.65 -2.17
CA ALA A 48 -9.60 7.15 -3.54
C ALA A 48 -9.59 5.61 -3.62
N MET A 49 -9.02 4.92 -2.61
CA MET A 49 -9.05 3.45 -2.56
C MET A 49 -10.48 2.91 -2.49
N MET A 50 -11.38 3.58 -1.75
CA MET A 50 -12.76 3.12 -1.62
C MET A 50 -13.52 3.18 -2.95
N ASN A 51 -13.15 4.09 -3.86
CA ASN A 51 -13.75 4.21 -5.19
C ASN A 51 -13.49 2.98 -6.09
N VAL A 52 -12.48 2.18 -5.78
CA VAL A 52 -12.17 0.92 -6.50
C VAL A 52 -12.47 -0.32 -5.66
N ILE A 53 -12.29 -0.26 -4.34
CA ILE A 53 -12.59 -1.38 -3.43
C ILE A 53 -14.07 -1.74 -3.49
N LEU A 54 -14.98 -0.77 -3.39
CA LEU A 54 -16.42 -1.02 -3.35
C LEU A 54 -16.92 -1.79 -4.60
N PRO A 55 -16.70 -1.31 -5.84
CA PRO A 55 -17.16 -2.04 -7.02
C PRO A 55 -16.40 -3.36 -7.24
N ALA A 56 -15.10 -3.43 -6.93
CA ALA A 56 -14.34 -4.67 -7.08
C ALA A 56 -14.81 -5.76 -6.10
N THR A 57 -15.08 -5.41 -4.84
CA THR A 57 -15.59 -6.38 -3.84
C THR A 57 -16.97 -6.91 -4.18
N ALA A 58 -17.85 -6.10 -4.79
CA ALA A 58 -19.14 -6.60 -5.27
C ALA A 58 -18.94 -7.74 -6.29
N ILE A 59 -18.04 -7.55 -7.25
CA ILE A 59 -17.70 -8.56 -8.26
C ILE A 59 -17.04 -9.78 -7.60
N MET A 60 -16.07 -9.56 -6.69
CA MET A 60 -15.36 -10.65 -6.00
C MET A 60 -16.32 -11.51 -5.15
N LYS A 61 -17.33 -10.91 -4.52
CA LYS A 61 -18.37 -11.64 -3.78
C LYS A 61 -19.22 -12.51 -4.71
N GLU A 62 -19.65 -11.98 -5.86
CA GLU A 62 -20.43 -12.73 -6.86
C GLU A 62 -19.65 -13.92 -7.43
N GLN A 63 -18.35 -13.78 -7.66
CA GLN A 63 -17.49 -14.83 -8.21
C GLN A 63 -16.99 -15.86 -7.16
N GLY A 64 -17.24 -15.61 -5.86
CA GLY A 64 -16.90 -16.51 -4.77
C GLY A 64 -15.48 -16.38 -4.21
N GLY A 65 -14.80 -15.25 -4.44
CA GLY A 65 -13.48 -15.01 -3.85
C GLY A 65 -12.65 -13.97 -4.59
N GLY A 66 -11.52 -13.59 -4.00
CA GLY A 66 -10.60 -12.60 -4.57
C GLY A 66 -9.46 -12.24 -3.63
N CYS A 67 -8.62 -11.32 -4.08
CA CYS A 67 -7.49 -10.82 -3.32
C CYS A 67 -7.37 -9.30 -3.47
N ILE A 68 -7.32 -8.58 -2.34
CA ILE A 68 -7.07 -7.13 -2.29
C ILE A 68 -5.72 -6.91 -1.64
N LEU A 69 -4.86 -6.16 -2.30
CA LEU A 69 -3.52 -5.84 -1.84
C LEU A 69 -3.34 -4.33 -1.79
N ASN A 70 -2.94 -3.84 -0.64
CA ASN A 70 -2.78 -2.40 -0.39
C ASN A 70 -1.30 -2.04 -0.24
N THR A 71 -0.90 -0.86 -0.71
CA THR A 71 0.45 -0.33 -0.48
C THR A 71 0.44 0.57 0.75
N SER A 72 0.96 0.04 1.85
CA SER A 72 1.25 0.78 3.07
C SER A 72 2.66 1.42 3.00
N SER A 73 3.35 1.55 4.10
CA SER A 73 4.72 2.03 4.22
C SER A 73 5.29 1.72 5.59
N MET A 74 6.61 1.63 5.73
CA MET A 74 7.26 1.55 7.04
C MET A 74 6.86 2.71 7.96
N VAL A 75 6.63 3.92 7.40
CA VAL A 75 6.26 5.10 8.18
C VAL A 75 4.86 5.01 8.79
N SER A 76 4.03 4.07 8.36
CA SER A 76 2.74 3.76 9.02
C SER A 76 2.91 3.19 10.42
N ILE A 77 4.12 2.82 10.80
CA ILE A 77 4.41 2.18 12.10
C ILE A 77 5.37 3.04 12.93
N CYS A 78 6.40 3.63 12.29
CA CYS A 78 7.41 4.43 13.00
C CYS A 78 7.19 5.95 12.85
N GLY A 79 6.29 6.42 11.97
CA GLY A 79 6.17 7.83 11.64
C GLY A 79 7.33 8.34 10.79
N GLN A 80 7.38 9.67 10.62
CA GLN A 80 8.51 10.35 9.96
C GLN A 80 8.62 11.80 10.47
N PRO A 81 9.79 12.46 10.33
CA PRO A 81 10.03 13.78 10.92
C PRO A 81 9.34 14.96 10.20
N GLY A 82 8.69 14.75 9.06
CA GLY A 82 7.95 15.77 8.31
C GLY A 82 6.82 15.14 7.52
N GLY A 83 5.83 15.95 7.05
CA GLY A 83 4.73 15.45 6.24
C GLY A 83 3.76 14.55 7.01
N VAL A 84 3.14 15.08 8.06
CA VAL A 84 2.27 14.32 9.00
C VAL A 84 1.11 13.58 8.32
N ALA A 85 0.62 14.05 7.16
CA ALA A 85 -0.48 13.37 6.46
C ALA A 85 -0.04 12.04 5.84
N TYR A 86 1.18 11.92 5.35
CA TYR A 86 1.64 10.70 4.70
C TYR A 86 1.64 9.50 5.67
N PRO A 87 2.36 9.53 6.82
CA PRO A 87 2.29 8.43 7.78
C PRO A 87 0.87 8.19 8.31
N SER A 88 0.08 9.26 8.54
CA SER A 88 -1.31 9.14 8.96
C SER A 88 -2.15 8.40 7.92
N SER A 89 -1.99 8.72 6.63
CA SER A 89 -2.69 8.03 5.54
C SER A 89 -2.29 6.56 5.45
N LYS A 90 -1.00 6.24 5.61
CA LYS A 90 -0.52 4.86 5.56
C LYS A 90 -0.93 4.04 6.78
N TYR A 91 -1.08 4.66 7.94
CA TYR A 91 -1.70 4.03 9.10
C TYR A 91 -3.19 3.75 8.87
N ALA A 92 -3.91 4.67 8.24
CA ALA A 92 -5.30 4.45 7.84
C ALA A 92 -5.44 3.27 6.85
N VAL A 93 -4.50 3.12 5.91
CA VAL A 93 -4.45 1.94 5.01
C VAL A 93 -4.30 0.64 5.79
N ASN A 94 -3.49 0.61 6.87
CA ASN A 94 -3.39 -0.57 7.75
C ASN A 94 -4.74 -0.87 8.42
N GLY A 95 -5.41 0.16 8.96
CA GLY A 95 -6.74 0.01 9.56
C GLY A 95 -7.79 -0.52 8.58
N LEU A 96 -7.80 0.00 7.34
CA LEU A 96 -8.65 -0.51 6.26
C LEU A 96 -8.34 -1.98 5.96
N THR A 97 -7.06 -2.35 5.87
CA THR A 97 -6.63 -3.72 5.59
C THR A 97 -7.16 -4.70 6.64
N TRP A 98 -7.00 -4.38 7.93
CA TRP A 98 -7.50 -5.22 9.01
C TRP A 98 -9.03 -5.34 9.03
N SER A 99 -9.73 -4.23 8.84
CA SER A 99 -11.19 -4.19 8.88
C SER A 99 -11.79 -4.96 7.69
N LEU A 100 -11.28 -4.71 6.48
CA LEU A 100 -11.74 -5.39 5.27
C LEU A 100 -11.40 -6.89 5.28
N ALA A 101 -10.25 -7.30 5.83
CA ALA A 101 -9.91 -8.71 5.97
C ALA A 101 -10.93 -9.47 6.81
N ARG A 102 -11.42 -8.85 7.90
CA ARG A 102 -12.46 -9.43 8.76
C ARG A 102 -13.83 -9.47 8.10
N GLU A 103 -14.21 -8.38 7.43
CA GLU A 103 -15.52 -8.25 6.80
C GLU A 103 -15.64 -9.14 5.56
N LEU A 104 -14.57 -9.25 4.77
CA LEU A 104 -14.60 -9.95 3.48
C LEU A 104 -14.14 -11.41 3.56
N GLY A 105 -13.54 -11.84 4.66
CA GLY A 105 -13.13 -13.23 4.87
C GLY A 105 -14.24 -14.26 4.65
N PRO A 106 -15.49 -14.08 5.15
CA PRO A 106 -16.61 -14.99 4.88
C PRO A 106 -16.95 -15.17 3.39
N PHE A 107 -16.49 -14.27 2.53
CA PHE A 107 -16.67 -14.33 1.08
C PHE A 107 -15.44 -14.87 0.34
N HIS A 108 -14.48 -15.47 1.06
CA HIS A 108 -13.21 -15.96 0.51
C HIS A 108 -12.37 -14.87 -0.19
N ILE A 109 -12.48 -13.61 0.27
CA ILE A 109 -11.68 -12.50 -0.21
C ILE A 109 -10.60 -12.21 0.83
N ARG A 110 -9.33 -12.35 0.43
CA ARG A 110 -8.17 -12.01 1.27
C ARG A 110 -7.82 -10.54 1.09
N VAL A 111 -7.43 -9.88 2.18
CA VAL A 111 -7.02 -8.47 2.15
C VAL A 111 -5.73 -8.33 2.94
N ASN A 112 -4.64 -7.94 2.28
CA ASN A 112 -3.33 -7.75 2.89
C ASN A 112 -2.70 -6.43 2.43
N ALA A 113 -1.65 -6.00 3.08
CA ALA A 113 -0.84 -4.87 2.64
C ALA A 113 0.64 -5.22 2.62
N VAL A 114 1.37 -4.57 1.72
CA VAL A 114 2.83 -4.51 1.76
C VAL A 114 3.23 -3.15 2.33
N ALA A 115 4.17 -3.13 3.26
CA ALA A 115 4.75 -1.93 3.87
C ALA A 115 6.22 -1.79 3.45
N PRO A 116 6.50 -1.12 2.32
CA PRO A 116 7.85 -0.90 1.85
C PRO A 116 8.67 -0.03 2.79
N GLY A 117 9.96 -0.32 2.90
CA GLY A 117 10.97 0.61 3.39
C GLY A 117 11.44 1.57 2.29
N ILE A 118 12.67 2.08 2.42
CA ILE A 118 13.28 2.90 1.37
C ILE A 118 13.53 2.02 0.15
N THR A 119 12.85 2.35 -0.93
CA THR A 119 12.87 1.59 -2.19
C THR A 119 13.38 2.47 -3.31
N ARG A 120 14.22 1.93 -4.19
CA ARG A 120 14.75 2.63 -5.37
C ARG A 120 13.61 2.90 -6.35
N THR A 121 13.21 4.16 -6.40
CA THR A 121 12.32 4.74 -7.40
C THR A 121 13.13 5.74 -8.21
N ASP A 122 12.61 6.20 -9.34
CA ASP A 122 13.27 7.24 -10.15
C ASP A 122 13.61 8.47 -9.29
N MET A 123 12.72 8.82 -8.36
CA MET A 123 12.93 9.93 -7.42
C MET A 123 14.12 9.69 -6.48
N VAL A 124 14.25 8.49 -5.91
CA VAL A 124 15.36 8.13 -5.00
C VAL A 124 16.66 7.94 -5.79
N ALA A 125 16.58 7.36 -7.00
CA ALA A 125 17.74 7.18 -7.87
C ALA A 125 18.35 8.51 -8.34
N ALA A 126 17.57 9.59 -8.38
CA ALA A 126 18.03 10.94 -8.73
C ALA A 126 18.70 11.69 -7.56
N LEU A 127 18.65 11.15 -6.32
CA LEU A 127 19.30 11.79 -5.17
C LEU A 127 20.82 11.58 -5.20
N PRO A 128 21.60 12.57 -4.72
CA PRO A 128 23.04 12.45 -4.55
C PRO A 128 23.41 11.28 -3.62
N LYS A 129 24.54 10.63 -3.88
CA LYS A 129 25.03 9.51 -3.06
C LYS A 129 25.18 9.89 -1.59
N GLU A 130 25.60 11.10 -1.33
CA GLU A 130 25.81 11.66 0.02
C GLU A 130 24.51 11.69 0.84
N MET A 131 23.35 11.72 0.19
CA MET A 131 22.04 11.64 0.84
C MET A 131 21.56 10.19 1.02
N ILE A 132 21.99 9.28 0.14
CA ILE A 132 21.55 7.88 0.15
C ILE A 132 22.42 7.05 1.10
N ASP A 133 23.73 7.24 1.12
CA ASP A 133 24.68 6.44 1.93
C ASP A 133 24.35 6.43 3.44
N PRO A 134 23.97 7.56 4.08
CA PRO A 134 23.52 7.54 5.47
C PRO A 134 22.27 6.71 5.69
N LEU A 135 21.33 6.73 4.75
CA LEU A 135 20.10 5.93 4.81
C LEU A 135 20.42 4.44 4.77
N ILE A 136 21.32 4.03 3.85
CA ILE A 136 21.77 2.64 3.72
C ILE A 136 22.41 2.14 5.03
N SER A 137 23.16 3.00 5.72
CA SER A 137 23.83 2.62 6.97
C SER A 137 22.85 2.21 8.08
N HIS A 138 21.63 2.75 8.06
CA HIS A 138 20.56 2.43 9.01
C HIS A 138 19.74 1.18 8.62
N ILE A 139 19.89 0.69 7.38
CA ILE A 139 19.20 -0.51 6.93
C ILE A 139 20.08 -1.74 7.29
N PRO A 140 19.61 -2.69 8.12
CA PRO A 140 20.40 -3.88 8.48
C PRO A 140 20.87 -4.70 7.28
N LEU A 141 20.06 -4.82 6.21
CA LEU A 141 20.47 -5.48 4.96
C LEU A 141 21.47 -4.68 4.11
N ARG A 142 21.89 -3.48 4.56
CA ARG A 142 22.94 -2.66 3.93
C ARG A 142 22.69 -2.31 2.46
N ARG A 143 21.43 -2.25 2.06
CA ARG A 143 20.99 -1.76 0.75
C ARG A 143 19.59 -1.15 0.85
N ILE A 144 19.25 -0.25 -0.05
CA ILE A 144 17.84 0.11 -0.28
C ILE A 144 17.14 -1.03 -1.02
N GLY A 145 15.82 -1.13 -0.87
CA GLY A 145 15.00 -2.09 -1.62
C GLY A 145 14.95 -1.73 -3.11
N GLU A 146 14.80 -2.72 -3.95
CA GLU A 146 14.48 -2.53 -5.37
C GLU A 146 12.97 -2.70 -5.58
N ALA A 147 12.45 -2.20 -6.70
CA ALA A 147 11.03 -2.35 -7.03
C ALA A 147 10.61 -3.83 -7.07
N GLU A 148 11.50 -4.70 -7.53
CA GLU A 148 11.31 -6.15 -7.56
C GLU A 148 11.16 -6.78 -6.18
N ASP A 149 11.84 -6.27 -5.14
CA ASP A 149 11.65 -6.75 -3.76
C ASP A 149 10.20 -6.56 -3.32
N ILE A 150 9.62 -5.42 -3.66
CA ILE A 150 8.23 -5.09 -3.34
C ILE A 150 7.25 -5.89 -4.22
N ALA A 151 7.53 -5.98 -5.51
CA ALA A 151 6.70 -6.74 -6.46
C ALA A 151 6.64 -8.23 -6.09
N ASN A 152 7.74 -8.84 -5.66
CA ASN A 152 7.79 -10.22 -5.21
C ASN A 152 6.93 -10.46 -3.96
N ALA A 153 6.89 -9.52 -3.03
CA ALA A 153 5.99 -9.60 -1.86
C ALA A 153 4.51 -9.52 -2.28
N PHE A 154 4.16 -8.63 -3.20
CA PHE A 154 2.82 -8.58 -3.78
C PHE A 154 2.46 -9.88 -4.51
N LEU A 155 3.38 -10.41 -5.32
CA LEU A 155 3.18 -11.67 -6.05
C LEU A 155 2.92 -12.85 -5.09
N PHE A 156 3.72 -12.96 -4.02
CA PHE A 156 3.51 -13.96 -2.97
C PHE A 156 2.12 -13.84 -2.34
N LEU A 157 1.75 -12.63 -1.89
CA LEU A 157 0.44 -12.39 -1.25
C LEU A 157 -0.75 -12.59 -2.22
N ALA A 158 -0.55 -12.37 -3.52
CA ALA A 158 -1.56 -12.61 -4.54
C ALA A 158 -1.77 -14.10 -4.83
N SER A 159 -0.75 -14.93 -4.64
CA SER A 159 -0.76 -16.34 -5.00
C SER A 159 -1.45 -17.24 -3.99
N ASP A 160 -1.71 -18.51 -4.37
CA ASP A 160 -2.26 -19.54 -3.49
C ASP A 160 -1.32 -19.92 -2.34
N MET A 161 -0.03 -19.59 -2.43
CA MET A 161 0.93 -19.76 -1.33
C MET A 161 0.52 -18.96 -0.09
N ALA A 162 -0.24 -17.87 -0.27
CA ALA A 162 -0.78 -17.03 0.79
C ALA A 162 -2.27 -17.30 1.08
N SER A 163 -2.80 -18.48 0.73
CA SER A 163 -4.23 -18.81 0.84
C SER A 163 -4.80 -18.68 2.25
N TYR A 164 -3.98 -18.79 3.29
CA TYR A 164 -4.40 -18.62 4.69
C TYR A 164 -3.88 -17.33 5.33
N ILE A 165 -3.40 -16.37 4.51
CA ILE A 165 -2.89 -15.07 4.95
C ILE A 165 -3.91 -14.00 4.56
N THR A 166 -4.51 -13.35 5.57
CA THR A 166 -5.39 -12.18 5.42
C THR A 166 -5.28 -11.28 6.64
N GLY A 167 -5.34 -9.97 6.44
CA GLY A 167 -5.12 -8.97 7.50
C GLY A 167 -3.64 -8.72 7.82
N GLU A 168 -2.71 -9.20 7.00
CA GLU A 168 -1.27 -9.01 7.22
C GLU A 168 -0.79 -7.67 6.64
N ILE A 169 0.12 -7.03 7.37
CA ILE A 169 0.88 -5.87 6.91
C ILE A 169 2.34 -6.31 6.77
N LEU A 170 2.67 -6.85 5.62
CA LEU A 170 3.98 -7.43 5.36
C LEU A 170 5.04 -6.34 5.14
N SER A 171 5.99 -6.25 6.06
CA SER A 171 7.12 -5.33 5.92
C SER A 171 8.14 -5.85 4.92
N VAL A 172 8.56 -4.96 4.01
CA VAL A 172 9.62 -5.20 3.03
C VAL A 172 10.58 -4.01 3.10
N ASP A 173 11.38 -3.96 4.16
CA ASP A 173 12.14 -2.77 4.55
C ASP A 173 13.60 -3.04 4.96
N GLY A 174 14.07 -4.28 4.76
CA GLY A 174 15.42 -4.68 5.16
C GLY A 174 15.67 -4.59 6.66
N ALA A 175 14.61 -4.69 7.47
CA ALA A 175 14.57 -4.53 8.93
C ALA A 175 14.86 -3.09 9.41
N MET A 176 14.66 -2.08 8.57
CA MET A 176 14.96 -0.69 8.89
C MET A 176 14.15 -0.15 10.08
N ARG A 177 12.93 -0.63 10.29
CA ARG A 177 12.04 -0.18 11.36
C ARG A 177 12.17 -0.93 12.68
N THR A 178 12.97 -1.98 12.73
CA THR A 178 13.17 -2.82 13.94
C THR A 178 14.33 -2.34 14.79
#